data_4042de834c9afbf63241fd030f3eb690
#
_entry.id   4042de834c9afbf63241fd030f3eb690
#
_cell.length_a   1.000
_cell.length_b   1.000
_cell.length_c   1.000
_cell.angle_alpha   90.00
_cell.angle_beta   90.00
_cell.angle_gamma   90.00
#
_symmetry.space_group_name_H-M   'P 1'
#
loop_
_entity.id
_entity.type
_entity.pdbx_description
1 polymer ?
#
loop_
_entity_poly.entity_id
_entity_poly.type
_entity_poly.pdbx_seq_one_letter_code
_entity_poly.pdbx_strand_id
1 'polypeptide(L)'
;MALRRGNRGAPVFDLQRRLETLGYPPGPIDGIFGPRTEAAVRAFQRDAGLAPDGIVGPRTRRALARGGAAAGGGGGDPASRPVRRERGAPPGEPRWMAIARREICTREARAGQPPNARIVEYHQSTSLRATSDRTPWCAAFVSWVLEQAGIRSTRSARAKSYLDWGHALDAPRVGAVAVFHRGPGAPTARGPGHVGFLVEERENAVLLLGGNQSNHVNIKSYAKSRLMAYRWPATSP
;
A
#
# COMPACT_ATOMS: atom_id res chain seq x y z
N MET A 1 1.22 4.90 19.66
CA MET A 1 1.71 6.19 19.09
C MET A 1 0.54 6.92 18.47
N ALA A 2 0.34 8.23 18.71
CA ALA A 2 -0.72 9.02 18.11
C ALA A 2 -0.31 9.41 16.67
N LEU A 3 -1.29 9.50 15.73
CA LEU A 3 -1.05 10.01 14.39
C LEU A 3 -1.50 11.46 14.31
N ARG A 4 -0.69 12.30 13.65
CA ARG A 4 -0.94 13.73 13.46
C ARG A 4 -0.27 14.22 12.18
N ARG A 5 -0.56 15.46 11.79
CA ARG A 5 0.06 16.12 10.64
C ARG A 5 1.58 15.95 10.63
N GLY A 6 2.14 15.60 9.48
CA GLY A 6 3.55 15.28 9.27
C GLY A 6 3.89 13.79 9.41
N ASN A 7 3.03 12.96 10.05
CA ASN A 7 3.25 11.53 10.08
C ASN A 7 3.08 10.90 8.69
N ARG A 8 3.74 9.77 8.46
CA ARG A 8 3.75 9.06 7.17
C ARG A 8 3.78 7.55 7.38
N GLY A 9 3.44 6.80 6.31
CA GLY A 9 3.54 5.36 6.27
C GLY A 9 2.21 4.63 6.39
N ALA A 10 2.27 3.30 6.51
CA ALA A 10 1.10 2.43 6.54
C ALA A 10 0.03 2.82 7.57
N PRO A 11 0.37 3.24 8.82
CA PRO A 11 -0.66 3.63 9.78
C PRO A 11 -1.48 4.86 9.36
N VAL A 12 -0.88 5.78 8.57
CA VAL A 12 -1.58 6.95 8.03
C VAL A 12 -2.45 6.53 6.85
N PHE A 13 -1.94 5.65 6.00
CA PHE A 13 -2.70 5.10 4.89
C PHE A 13 -3.96 4.37 5.38
N ASP A 14 -3.84 3.51 6.39
CA ASP A 14 -4.98 2.79 6.98
C ASP A 14 -6.00 3.76 7.59
N LEU A 15 -5.51 4.84 8.22
CA LEU A 15 -6.36 5.93 8.70
C LEU A 15 -7.12 6.62 7.56
N GLN A 16 -6.42 6.99 6.49
CA GLN A 16 -7.03 7.65 5.33
C GLN A 16 -8.11 6.77 4.69
N ARG A 17 -7.83 5.48 4.48
CA ARG A 17 -8.84 4.53 3.99
C ARG A 17 -10.05 4.46 4.92
N ARG A 18 -9.81 4.39 6.22
CA ARG A 18 -10.92 4.31 7.19
C ARG A 18 -11.77 5.57 7.18
N LEU A 19 -11.15 6.75 7.13
CA LEU A 19 -11.86 8.02 7.01
C LEU A 19 -12.70 8.09 5.73
N GLU A 20 -12.14 7.70 4.59
CA GLU A 20 -12.85 7.64 3.31
C GLU A 20 -14.08 6.73 3.40
N THR A 21 -13.92 5.51 3.92
CA THR A 21 -15.03 4.55 4.12
C THR A 21 -16.14 5.10 5.02
N LEU A 22 -15.78 5.96 5.97
CA LEU A 22 -16.73 6.59 6.89
C LEU A 22 -17.34 7.90 6.36
N GLY A 23 -17.03 8.28 5.10
CA GLY A 23 -17.55 9.50 4.49
C GLY A 23 -16.78 10.77 4.84
N TYR A 24 -15.58 10.68 5.38
CA TYR A 24 -14.71 11.82 5.70
C TYR A 24 -13.52 11.86 4.70
N PRO A 25 -13.63 12.54 3.56
CA PRO A 25 -12.63 12.51 2.51
C PRO A 25 -11.27 13.07 2.98
N PRO A 26 -10.23 12.23 3.13
CA PRO A 26 -8.93 12.65 3.66
C PRO A 26 -8.00 13.26 2.60
N GLY A 27 -8.49 13.41 1.37
CA GLY A 27 -7.66 13.72 0.20
C GLY A 27 -7.01 12.45 -0.37
N PRO A 28 -5.85 12.58 -1.04
CA PRO A 28 -5.15 11.40 -1.56
C PRO A 28 -4.86 10.37 -0.47
N ILE A 29 -5.17 9.11 -0.74
CA ILE A 29 -4.84 8.00 0.16
C ILE A 29 -3.42 7.54 -0.17
N ASP A 30 -2.44 8.30 0.31
CA ASP A 30 -1.02 8.19 -0.04
C ASP A 30 -0.11 7.84 1.14
N GLY A 31 -0.70 7.66 2.33
CA GLY A 31 0.05 7.43 3.55
C GLY A 31 0.75 8.67 4.10
N ILE A 32 0.37 9.87 3.65
CA ILE A 32 0.92 11.13 4.16
C ILE A 32 -0.18 11.89 4.92
N PHE A 33 0.03 12.12 6.21
CA PHE A 33 -0.90 12.91 7.03
C PHE A 33 -0.73 14.40 6.71
N GLY A 34 -1.39 14.83 5.64
CA GLY A 34 -1.40 16.20 5.18
C GLY A 34 -2.55 17.03 5.79
N PRO A 35 -2.70 18.30 5.34
CA PRO A 35 -3.77 19.19 5.81
C PRO A 35 -5.18 18.63 5.56
N ARG A 36 -5.40 17.96 4.42
CA ARG A 36 -6.70 17.34 4.09
C ARG A 36 -7.03 16.18 5.00
N THR A 37 -6.04 15.33 5.30
CA THR A 37 -6.20 14.23 6.26
C THR A 37 -6.49 14.76 7.66
N GLU A 38 -5.82 15.85 8.09
CA GLU A 38 -6.09 16.52 9.36
C GLU A 38 -7.52 17.06 9.42
N ALA A 39 -7.97 17.72 8.37
CA ALA A 39 -9.33 18.24 8.27
C ALA A 39 -10.39 17.13 8.37
N ALA A 40 -10.17 16.00 7.70
CA ALA A 40 -11.03 14.82 7.77
C ALA A 40 -11.06 14.21 9.18
N VAL A 41 -9.92 14.13 9.86
CA VAL A 41 -9.86 13.67 11.27
C VAL A 41 -10.64 14.61 12.18
N ARG A 42 -10.50 15.93 12.04
CA ARG A 42 -11.25 16.92 12.84
C ARG A 42 -12.76 16.84 12.59
N ALA A 43 -13.17 16.64 11.34
CA ALA A 43 -14.58 16.43 10.99
C ALA A 43 -15.13 15.18 11.68
N PHE A 44 -14.45 14.05 11.51
CA PHE A 44 -14.81 12.80 12.18
C PHE A 44 -14.88 12.94 13.71
N GLN A 45 -13.91 13.64 14.32
CA GLN A 45 -13.87 13.83 15.77
C GLN A 45 -15.08 14.64 16.26
N ARG A 46 -15.50 15.70 15.54
CA ARG A 46 -16.71 16.46 15.87
C ARG A 46 -17.94 15.57 15.86
N ASP A 47 -18.13 14.81 14.80
CA ASP A 47 -19.31 13.95 14.63
C ASP A 47 -19.32 12.77 15.62
N ALA A 48 -18.14 12.34 16.06
CA ALA A 48 -17.97 11.30 17.09
C ALA A 48 -18.03 11.87 18.54
N GLY A 49 -18.32 13.16 18.73
CA GLY A 49 -18.36 13.78 20.06
C GLY A 49 -16.99 13.84 20.76
N LEU A 50 -15.91 13.86 19.99
CA LEU A 50 -14.54 13.99 20.50
C LEU A 50 -14.00 15.40 20.31
N ALA A 51 -13.00 15.81 21.11
CA ALA A 51 -12.27 17.05 20.87
C ALA A 51 -11.64 17.03 19.45
N PRO A 52 -11.96 18.03 18.58
CA PRO A 52 -11.51 18.05 17.21
C PRO A 52 -10.08 18.60 17.09
N ASP A 53 -9.13 17.95 17.75
CA ASP A 53 -7.72 18.35 17.81
C ASP A 53 -6.91 17.94 16.55
N GLY A 54 -7.48 17.10 15.68
CA GLY A 54 -6.82 16.57 14.51
C GLY A 54 -5.77 15.49 14.81
N ILE A 55 -5.74 14.99 16.06
CA ILE A 55 -4.79 13.98 16.52
C ILE A 55 -5.49 12.64 16.71
N VAL A 56 -5.02 11.61 16.05
CA VAL A 56 -5.58 10.26 16.16
C VAL A 56 -4.96 9.53 17.34
N GLY A 57 -5.42 9.89 18.53
CA GLY A 57 -5.07 9.23 19.79
C GLY A 57 -5.90 7.98 20.06
N PRO A 58 -5.77 7.37 21.25
CA PRO A 58 -6.50 6.12 21.59
C PRO A 58 -8.03 6.26 21.51
N ARG A 59 -8.59 7.40 21.92
CA ARG A 59 -10.03 7.66 21.86
C ARG A 59 -10.52 7.73 20.41
N THR A 60 -9.83 8.52 19.57
CA THR A 60 -10.15 8.65 18.14
C THR A 60 -10.04 7.29 17.42
N ARG A 61 -9.03 6.47 17.74
CA ARG A 61 -8.89 5.13 17.15
C ARG A 61 -10.04 4.20 17.51
N ARG A 62 -10.49 4.23 18.77
CA ARG A 62 -11.66 3.43 19.19
C ARG A 62 -12.92 3.86 18.47
N ALA A 63 -13.16 5.16 18.34
CA ALA A 63 -14.31 5.69 17.59
C ALA A 63 -14.25 5.30 16.10
N LEU A 64 -13.08 5.45 15.45
CA LEU A 64 -12.87 5.00 14.07
C LEU A 64 -13.17 3.51 13.90
N ALA A 65 -12.76 2.67 14.85
CA ALA A 65 -13.00 1.23 14.79
C ALA A 65 -14.51 0.88 14.89
N ARG A 66 -15.28 1.65 15.67
CA ARG A 66 -16.74 1.48 15.85
C ARG A 66 -17.59 2.05 14.70
N GLY A 67 -17.00 2.74 13.77
CA GLY A 67 -17.76 3.34 12.66
C GLY A 67 -18.36 4.72 12.95
N GLY A 68 -17.86 5.42 13.99
CA GLY A 68 -18.26 6.82 14.24
C GLY A 68 -19.62 7.02 14.88
N ALA A 69 -20.35 5.98 15.27
CA ALA A 69 -21.58 6.14 16.04
C ALA A 69 -21.27 6.78 17.40
N ALA A 70 -21.94 7.88 17.71
CA ALA A 70 -21.79 8.62 18.96
C ALA A 70 -21.94 7.68 20.16
N ALA A 71 -20.89 7.53 20.96
CA ALA A 71 -20.94 6.81 22.22
C ALA A 71 -21.52 7.76 23.29
N GLY A 72 -22.84 7.75 23.42
CA GLY A 72 -23.48 8.18 24.66
C GLY A 72 -23.15 7.19 25.76
N GLY A 73 -22.60 7.68 26.83
CA GLY A 73 -22.46 7.25 28.21
C GLY A 73 -22.34 5.75 28.55
N GLY A 74 -21.39 5.44 29.45
CA GLY A 74 -21.40 4.21 30.23
C GLY A 74 -20.00 3.74 30.63
N GLY A 75 -19.63 3.93 31.89
CA GLY A 75 -18.41 3.43 32.49
C GLY A 75 -18.36 1.91 32.55
N GLY A 76 -17.16 1.35 32.54
CA GLY A 76 -16.88 -0.07 32.64
C GLY A 76 -15.38 -0.34 32.71
N ASP A 77 -14.93 -0.66 33.85
CA ASP A 77 -13.80 -1.33 34.49
C ASP A 77 -12.49 -1.61 33.67
N PRO A 78 -11.33 -1.23 34.24
CA PRO A 78 -10.02 -1.42 33.60
C PRO A 78 -9.33 -2.71 34.11
N ALA A 79 -9.83 -3.87 33.82
CA ALA A 79 -9.12 -5.12 34.10
C ALA A 79 -9.32 -6.17 32.99
N SER A 80 -8.63 -6.03 31.89
CA SER A 80 -8.28 -7.13 31.00
C SER A 80 -7.26 -6.62 29.99
N ARG A 81 -5.97 -6.83 30.30
CA ARG A 81 -4.89 -6.69 29.31
C ARG A 81 -4.98 -7.87 28.32
N PRO A 82 -5.36 -7.65 27.08
CA PRO A 82 -5.07 -8.66 26.06
C PRO A 82 -3.63 -8.49 25.60
N VAL A 83 -2.93 -9.61 25.59
CA VAL A 83 -1.65 -9.88 24.95
C VAL A 83 -1.54 -9.10 23.63
N ARG A 84 -0.40 -8.47 23.43
CA ARG A 84 0.02 -7.75 22.22
C ARG A 84 -0.04 -8.71 21.01
N ARG A 85 -1.22 -8.85 20.42
CA ARG A 85 -1.34 -9.47 19.09
C ARG A 85 -0.69 -8.53 18.11
N GLU A 86 0.32 -9.01 17.42
CA GLU A 86 0.83 -8.39 16.20
C GLU A 86 -0.36 -8.02 15.33
N ARG A 87 -0.40 -6.77 14.88
CA ARG A 87 -1.50 -6.29 14.03
C ARG A 87 -1.42 -7.02 12.70
N GLY A 88 -2.16 -8.13 12.59
CA GLY A 88 -2.33 -8.89 11.38
C GLY A 88 -2.95 -8.04 10.27
N ALA A 89 -2.69 -8.44 9.04
CA ALA A 89 -3.36 -7.93 7.87
C ALA A 89 -4.90 -7.98 8.03
N PRO A 90 -5.66 -7.10 7.35
CA PRO A 90 -7.12 -7.21 7.32
C PRO A 90 -7.55 -8.65 7.01
N PRO A 91 -8.63 -9.16 7.60
CA PRO A 91 -9.09 -10.51 7.30
C PRO A 91 -9.23 -10.73 5.80
N GLY A 92 -8.53 -11.75 5.25
CA GLY A 92 -8.53 -12.06 3.83
C GLY A 92 -7.44 -11.37 2.99
N GLU A 93 -6.66 -10.44 3.54
CA GLU A 93 -5.53 -9.86 2.82
C GLU A 93 -4.31 -10.80 2.90
N PRO A 94 -3.65 -11.11 1.75
CA PRO A 94 -2.52 -12.03 1.76
C PRO A 94 -1.31 -11.44 2.50
N ARG A 95 -0.51 -12.32 3.11
CA ARG A 95 0.62 -11.92 3.99
C ARG A 95 1.66 -11.01 3.33
N TRP A 96 1.85 -11.12 2.01
CA TRP A 96 2.80 -10.26 1.29
C TRP A 96 2.35 -8.79 1.25
N MET A 97 1.05 -8.51 1.35
CA MET A 97 0.55 -7.14 1.43
C MET A 97 0.99 -6.44 2.72
N ALA A 98 1.03 -7.16 3.84
CA ALA A 98 1.55 -6.60 5.09
C ALA A 98 3.05 -6.25 4.99
N ILE A 99 3.83 -7.07 4.27
CA ILE A 99 5.24 -6.80 3.96
C ILE A 99 5.34 -5.55 3.07
N ALA A 100 4.61 -5.52 1.96
CA ALA A 100 4.63 -4.38 1.03
C ALA A 100 4.24 -3.05 1.70
N ARG A 101 3.24 -3.07 2.59
CA ARG A 101 2.78 -1.88 3.33
C ARG A 101 3.83 -1.30 4.28
N ARG A 102 4.70 -2.14 4.85
CA ARG A 102 5.79 -1.67 5.72
C ARG A 102 6.82 -0.84 4.97
N GLU A 103 6.94 -1.04 3.67
CA GLU A 103 7.88 -0.33 2.81
C GLU A 103 7.35 1.02 2.29
N ILE A 104 6.08 1.36 2.54
CA ILE A 104 5.51 2.65 2.14
C ILE A 104 6.37 3.80 2.69
N CYS A 105 6.66 4.76 1.83
CA CYS A 105 7.58 5.91 2.03
C CYS A 105 9.06 5.61 1.78
N THR A 106 9.47 4.37 1.46
CA THR A 106 10.81 4.12 0.91
C THR A 106 10.92 4.85 -0.43
N ARG A 107 11.99 5.62 -0.62
CA ARG A 107 12.19 6.47 -1.81
C ARG A 107 13.64 6.51 -2.24
N GLU A 108 13.86 6.83 -3.51
CA GLU A 108 15.17 7.10 -4.06
C GLU A 108 15.90 8.19 -3.26
N ALA A 109 17.21 8.07 -3.21
CA ALA A 109 18.09 9.06 -2.62
C ALA A 109 18.00 10.40 -3.40
N ARG A 110 18.25 11.50 -2.71
CA ARG A 110 18.36 12.80 -3.37
C ARG A 110 19.59 12.83 -4.28
N ALA A 111 19.57 13.71 -5.27
CA ALA A 111 20.75 13.92 -6.12
C ALA A 111 21.99 14.23 -5.26
N GLY A 112 23.12 13.60 -5.59
CA GLY A 112 24.36 13.75 -4.84
C GLY A 112 24.48 12.91 -3.57
N GLN A 113 23.44 12.18 -3.18
CA GLN A 113 23.51 11.23 -2.06
C GLN A 113 23.77 9.80 -2.55
N PRO A 114 24.37 8.94 -1.72
CA PRO A 114 24.51 7.52 -2.06
C PRO A 114 23.14 6.89 -2.25
N PRO A 115 23.05 5.81 -3.08
CA PRO A 115 21.81 5.09 -3.32
C PRO A 115 21.14 4.63 -2.03
N ASN A 116 19.81 4.64 -2.00
CA ASN A 116 19.07 4.10 -0.87
C ASN A 116 19.33 2.60 -0.73
N ALA A 117 19.96 2.20 0.36
CA ALA A 117 20.34 0.80 0.62
C ALA A 117 19.14 -0.16 0.55
N ARG A 118 17.94 0.28 0.97
CA ARG A 118 16.72 -0.55 0.91
C ARG A 118 16.30 -0.82 -0.53
N ILE A 119 16.39 0.15 -1.43
CA ILE A 119 16.08 -0.05 -2.85
C ILE A 119 17.15 -0.94 -3.51
N VAL A 120 18.40 -0.77 -3.15
CA VAL A 120 19.48 -1.68 -3.58
C VAL A 120 19.21 -3.11 -3.10
N GLU A 121 18.70 -3.29 -1.87
CA GLU A 121 18.27 -4.62 -1.37
C GLU A 121 17.14 -5.22 -2.22
N TYR A 122 16.14 -4.43 -2.65
CA TYR A 122 15.11 -4.95 -3.56
C TYR A 122 15.72 -5.51 -4.85
N HIS A 123 16.72 -4.84 -5.41
CA HIS A 123 17.40 -5.30 -6.61
C HIS A 123 18.09 -6.66 -6.46
N GLN A 124 18.50 -7.05 -5.24
CA GLN A 124 19.10 -8.36 -5.00
C GLN A 124 18.14 -9.52 -5.23
N SER A 125 16.83 -9.27 -5.22
CA SER A 125 15.79 -10.25 -5.59
C SER A 125 15.61 -10.41 -7.10
N THR A 126 16.45 -9.77 -7.92
CA THR A 126 16.43 -9.91 -9.39
C THR A 126 17.78 -10.30 -9.93
N SER A 127 17.80 -10.95 -11.10
CA SER A 127 19.03 -11.33 -11.78
C SER A 127 19.93 -10.15 -12.18
N LEU A 128 19.34 -8.95 -12.33
CA LEU A 128 20.07 -7.71 -12.66
C LEU A 128 20.98 -7.25 -11.50
N ARG A 129 20.58 -7.48 -10.25
CA ARG A 129 21.31 -7.08 -9.04
C ARG A 129 21.88 -5.66 -9.10
N ALA A 130 21.05 -4.70 -9.58
CA ALA A 130 21.48 -3.32 -9.71
C ALA A 130 21.91 -2.73 -8.35
N THR A 131 22.93 -1.88 -8.40
CA THR A 131 23.49 -1.20 -7.22
C THR A 131 23.03 0.26 -7.10
N SER A 132 22.22 0.74 -8.04
CA SER A 132 21.67 2.08 -8.07
C SER A 132 20.16 2.06 -7.84
N ASP A 133 19.68 2.92 -6.97
CA ASP A 133 18.25 3.15 -6.74
C ASP A 133 17.55 3.92 -7.87
N ARG A 134 18.31 4.42 -8.87
CA ARG A 134 17.79 5.06 -10.09
C ARG A 134 17.49 4.10 -11.22
N THR A 135 17.99 2.86 -11.14
CA THR A 135 17.58 1.79 -12.05
C THR A 135 16.10 1.46 -11.80
N PRO A 136 15.24 1.29 -12.83
CA PRO A 136 13.83 1.01 -12.62
C PRO A 136 13.62 -0.19 -11.69
N TRP A 137 12.90 -0.01 -10.58
CA TRP A 137 12.83 -0.99 -9.49
C TRP A 137 11.42 -1.45 -9.10
N CYS A 138 10.40 -1.20 -9.93
CA CYS A 138 9.05 -1.70 -9.64
C CYS A 138 8.98 -3.23 -9.58
N ALA A 139 9.64 -3.94 -10.52
CA ALA A 139 9.71 -5.39 -10.51
C ALA A 139 10.59 -5.93 -9.37
N ALA A 140 11.70 -5.24 -9.08
CA ALA A 140 12.57 -5.57 -7.96
C ALA A 140 11.84 -5.52 -6.62
N PHE A 141 11.02 -4.46 -6.40
CA PHE A 141 10.17 -4.34 -5.22
C PHE A 141 9.17 -5.50 -5.09
N VAL A 142 8.43 -5.82 -6.17
CA VAL A 142 7.47 -6.92 -6.16
C VAL A 142 8.18 -8.26 -5.89
N SER A 143 9.32 -8.51 -6.55
CA SER A 143 10.13 -9.71 -6.33
C SER A 143 10.57 -9.83 -4.88
N TRP A 144 11.12 -8.78 -4.31
CA TRP A 144 11.57 -8.76 -2.92
C TRP A 144 10.42 -9.06 -1.96
N VAL A 145 9.28 -8.40 -2.11
CA VAL A 145 8.10 -8.61 -1.26
C VAL A 145 7.60 -10.04 -1.31
N LEU A 146 7.52 -10.63 -2.50
CA LEU A 146 7.10 -12.02 -2.68
C LEU A 146 8.08 -13.00 -2.02
N GLU A 147 9.38 -12.79 -2.22
CA GLU A 147 10.42 -13.66 -1.63
C GLU A 147 10.48 -13.54 -0.11
N GLN A 148 10.28 -12.33 0.46
CA GLN A 148 10.09 -12.17 1.91
C GLN A 148 8.84 -12.91 2.44
N ALA A 149 7.85 -13.11 1.59
CA ALA A 149 6.70 -13.94 1.89
C ALA A 149 6.91 -15.45 1.62
N GLY A 150 8.11 -15.88 1.21
CA GLY A 150 8.43 -17.27 0.84
C GLY A 150 7.79 -17.70 -0.48
N ILE A 151 7.43 -16.75 -1.34
CA ILE A 151 6.83 -16.99 -2.65
C ILE A 151 7.88 -16.74 -3.72
N ARG A 152 8.11 -17.73 -4.58
CA ARG A 152 9.06 -17.59 -5.68
C ARG A 152 8.60 -16.50 -6.65
N SER A 153 9.41 -15.46 -6.85
CA SER A 153 9.18 -14.40 -7.81
C SER A 153 9.68 -14.78 -9.22
N THR A 154 9.52 -13.89 -10.19
CA THR A 154 10.14 -14.08 -11.52
C THR A 154 11.65 -13.89 -11.49
N ARG A 155 12.20 -13.25 -10.46
CA ARG A 155 13.60 -12.81 -10.36
C ARG A 155 14.09 -11.96 -11.52
N SER A 156 13.17 -11.36 -12.26
CA SER A 156 13.47 -10.50 -13.40
C SER A 156 13.25 -9.04 -13.01
N ALA A 157 14.14 -8.14 -13.46
CA ALA A 157 13.97 -6.70 -13.31
C ALA A 157 12.90 -6.13 -14.27
N ARG A 158 12.33 -6.94 -15.16
CA ARG A 158 11.31 -6.52 -16.13
C ARG A 158 9.91 -6.69 -15.56
N ALA A 159 9.13 -5.60 -15.48
CA ALA A 159 7.76 -5.63 -14.96
C ALA A 159 6.86 -6.65 -15.68
N LYS A 160 7.00 -6.76 -17.00
CA LYS A 160 6.20 -7.66 -17.83
C LYS A 160 6.58 -9.13 -17.73
N SER A 161 7.67 -9.49 -17.03
CA SER A 161 7.95 -10.89 -16.72
C SER A 161 6.86 -11.52 -15.85
N TYR A 162 6.08 -10.70 -15.17
CA TYR A 162 4.96 -11.17 -14.36
C TYR A 162 3.73 -11.56 -15.19
N LEU A 163 3.68 -11.32 -16.50
CA LEU A 163 2.57 -11.77 -17.35
C LEU A 163 2.45 -13.29 -17.40
N ASP A 164 3.58 -14.01 -17.25
CA ASP A 164 3.67 -15.47 -17.30
C ASP A 164 3.88 -16.10 -15.91
N TRP A 165 3.81 -15.28 -14.84
CA TRP A 165 4.04 -15.74 -13.46
C TRP A 165 2.76 -16.23 -12.79
N GLY A 166 2.86 -17.35 -12.04
CA GLY A 166 1.72 -17.91 -11.32
C GLY A 166 0.56 -18.27 -12.25
N HIS A 167 -0.67 -18.05 -11.82
CA HIS A 167 -1.86 -18.22 -12.65
C HIS A 167 -2.57 -16.88 -12.88
N ALA A 168 -3.31 -16.77 -14.00
CA ALA A 168 -4.15 -15.62 -14.27
C ALA A 168 -5.35 -15.59 -13.33
N LEU A 169 -5.83 -14.39 -13.01
CA LEU A 169 -7.09 -14.18 -12.32
C LEU A 169 -8.09 -13.57 -13.29
N ASP A 170 -9.30 -14.15 -13.34
CA ASP A 170 -10.41 -13.64 -14.14
C ASP A 170 -11.10 -12.45 -13.46
N ALA A 171 -10.96 -12.33 -12.15
CA ALA A 171 -11.51 -11.24 -11.35
C ALA A 171 -10.44 -10.57 -10.46
N PRO A 172 -10.58 -9.27 -10.16
CA PRO A 172 -9.65 -8.57 -9.29
C PRO A 172 -9.70 -9.12 -7.87
N ARG A 173 -8.53 -9.34 -7.28
CA ARG A 173 -8.36 -9.78 -5.89
C ARG A 173 -7.30 -8.93 -5.21
N VAL A 174 -7.61 -8.37 -4.04
CA VAL A 174 -6.63 -7.59 -3.26
C VAL A 174 -5.36 -8.41 -3.03
N GLY A 175 -4.21 -7.79 -3.32
CA GLY A 175 -2.91 -8.45 -3.29
C GLY A 175 -2.50 -9.12 -4.59
N ALA A 176 -3.36 -9.21 -5.60
CA ALA A 176 -2.94 -9.70 -6.92
C ALA A 176 -1.79 -8.86 -7.48
N VAL A 177 -0.85 -9.51 -8.13
CA VAL A 177 0.18 -8.83 -8.92
C VAL A 177 -0.46 -8.31 -10.18
N ALA A 178 -0.56 -6.98 -10.32
CA ALA A 178 -1.16 -6.31 -11.46
C ALA A 178 -0.06 -5.78 -12.40
N VAL A 179 -0.13 -6.15 -13.67
CA VAL A 179 0.86 -5.78 -14.70
C VAL A 179 0.24 -4.75 -15.63
N PHE A 180 0.96 -3.66 -15.85
CA PHE A 180 0.52 -2.54 -16.65
C PHE A 180 1.47 -2.28 -17.82
N HIS A 181 0.88 -1.87 -18.93
CA HIS A 181 1.59 -1.28 -20.05
C HIS A 181 1.96 0.19 -19.74
N ARG A 182 3.15 0.62 -20.16
CA ARG A 182 3.61 2.02 -20.14
C ARG A 182 3.92 2.49 -21.56
N GLY A 183 3.68 3.77 -21.82
CA GLY A 183 3.96 4.42 -23.10
C GLY A 183 2.75 4.47 -24.03
N PRO A 184 2.91 5.12 -25.20
CA PRO A 184 1.89 5.19 -26.24
C PRO A 184 1.77 3.85 -26.99
N GLY A 185 0.64 3.64 -27.65
CA GLY A 185 0.36 2.46 -28.48
C GLY A 185 -0.28 1.30 -27.76
N ALA A 186 -0.53 0.24 -28.51
CA ALA A 186 -1.20 -0.96 -28.01
C ALA A 186 -0.36 -1.72 -26.98
N PRO A 187 -0.99 -2.37 -26.00
CA PRO A 187 -0.29 -3.21 -25.02
C PRO A 187 0.41 -4.39 -25.71
N THR A 188 1.73 -4.47 -25.57
CA THR A 188 2.52 -5.61 -26.07
C THR A 188 3.26 -6.27 -24.93
N ALA A 189 3.57 -7.57 -25.02
CA ALA A 189 4.40 -8.28 -24.04
C ALA A 189 5.82 -7.69 -23.96
N ARG A 190 6.30 -7.06 -25.01
CA ARG A 190 7.59 -6.34 -25.06
C ARG A 190 7.39 -4.85 -24.75
N GLY A 191 8.48 -4.15 -24.40
CA GLY A 191 8.47 -2.73 -24.10
C GLY A 191 8.23 -2.39 -22.63
N PRO A 192 8.13 -1.10 -22.29
CA PRO A 192 8.05 -0.65 -20.90
C PRO A 192 6.74 -1.07 -20.23
N GLY A 193 6.83 -1.40 -18.95
CA GLY A 193 5.70 -1.79 -18.13
C GLY A 193 5.80 -1.27 -16.72
N HIS A 194 4.77 -1.55 -15.93
CA HIS A 194 4.75 -1.35 -14.50
C HIS A 194 4.13 -2.56 -13.82
N VAL A 195 4.52 -2.81 -12.58
CA VAL A 195 3.97 -3.90 -11.77
C VAL A 195 3.86 -3.46 -10.32
N GLY A 196 2.80 -3.91 -9.67
CA GLY A 196 2.52 -3.66 -8.27
C GLY A 196 1.43 -4.59 -7.76
N PHE A 197 1.07 -4.44 -6.49
CA PHE A 197 0.01 -5.23 -5.86
C PHE A 197 -1.31 -4.47 -5.88
N LEU A 198 -2.38 -5.13 -6.29
CA LEU A 198 -3.73 -4.58 -6.28
C LEU A 198 -4.16 -4.26 -4.85
N VAL A 199 -4.57 -3.02 -4.63
CA VAL A 199 -5.19 -2.55 -3.38
C VAL A 199 -6.69 -2.41 -3.55
N GLU A 200 -7.12 -1.84 -4.68
CA GLU A 200 -8.53 -1.56 -4.98
C GLU A 200 -8.70 -1.44 -6.50
N GLU A 201 -9.75 -2.02 -7.03
CA GLU A 201 -10.20 -1.74 -8.39
C GLU A 201 -11.43 -0.84 -8.35
N ARG A 202 -11.44 0.18 -9.20
CA ARG A 202 -12.54 1.10 -9.44
C ARG A 202 -12.99 0.98 -10.89
N GLU A 203 -14.09 1.60 -11.25
CA GLU A 203 -14.66 1.55 -12.60
C GLU A 203 -13.61 1.79 -13.70
N ASN A 204 -12.87 2.89 -13.62
CA ASN A 204 -11.91 3.33 -14.64
C ASN A 204 -10.46 3.38 -14.13
N ALA A 205 -10.19 2.90 -12.91
CA ALA A 205 -8.89 3.01 -12.27
C ALA A 205 -8.55 1.81 -11.39
N VAL A 206 -7.26 1.57 -11.23
CA VAL A 206 -6.71 0.55 -10.34
C VAL A 206 -5.73 1.19 -9.39
N LEU A 207 -5.93 1.01 -8.09
CA LEU A 207 -5.00 1.47 -7.06
C LEU A 207 -3.97 0.37 -6.78
N LEU A 208 -2.69 0.71 -6.99
CA LEU A 208 -1.57 -0.21 -6.79
C LEU A 208 -0.67 0.25 -5.65
N LEU A 209 -0.33 -0.67 -4.76
CA LEU A 209 0.83 -0.57 -3.90
C LEU A 209 2.05 -1.08 -4.68
N GLY A 210 2.97 -0.20 -5.02
CA GLY A 210 4.13 -0.55 -5.85
C GLY A 210 5.35 0.31 -5.57
N GLY A 211 6.50 -0.20 -6.01
CA GLY A 211 7.77 0.50 -6.00
C GLY A 211 7.96 1.34 -7.26
N ASN A 212 8.87 2.29 -7.18
CA ASN A 212 9.21 3.21 -8.28
C ASN A 212 8.01 3.98 -8.85
N GLN A 213 7.06 4.33 -7.99
CA GLN A 213 5.90 5.14 -8.32
C GLN A 213 6.19 6.59 -7.94
N SER A 214 6.67 7.40 -8.88
CA SER A 214 7.25 8.73 -8.62
C SER A 214 8.43 8.63 -7.64
N ASN A 215 9.32 7.65 -7.87
CA ASN A 215 10.53 7.35 -7.09
C ASN A 215 10.26 6.93 -5.63
N HIS A 216 9.05 6.40 -5.33
CA HIS A 216 8.68 5.94 -3.99
C HIS A 216 7.99 4.57 -4.03
N VAL A 217 7.96 3.92 -2.85
CA VAL A 217 6.92 2.94 -2.53
C VAL A 217 5.71 3.69 -2.02
N ASN A 218 4.62 3.63 -2.76
CA ASN A 218 3.36 4.27 -2.38
C ASN A 218 2.17 3.54 -3.01
N ILE A 219 0.96 4.04 -2.74
CA ILE A 219 -0.23 3.63 -3.46
C ILE A 219 -0.58 4.71 -4.47
N LYS A 220 -0.71 4.29 -5.73
CA LYS A 220 -0.97 5.18 -6.85
C LYS A 220 -2.07 4.62 -7.74
N SER A 221 -2.89 5.51 -8.26
CA SER A 221 -3.95 5.18 -9.23
C SER A 221 -3.38 5.09 -10.65
N TYR A 222 -3.81 4.07 -11.37
CA TYR A 222 -3.50 3.82 -12.78
C TYR A 222 -4.80 3.64 -13.57
N ALA A 223 -4.85 4.14 -14.80
CA ALA A 223 -5.99 3.93 -15.69
C ALA A 223 -6.15 2.42 -15.98
N LYS A 224 -7.38 1.90 -15.80
CA LYS A 224 -7.70 0.48 -16.03
C LYS A 224 -7.44 0.05 -17.46
N SER A 225 -7.57 0.95 -18.43
CA SER A 225 -7.26 0.72 -19.85
C SER A 225 -5.80 0.32 -20.12
N ARG A 226 -4.89 0.53 -19.16
CA ARG A 226 -3.49 0.11 -19.24
C ARG A 226 -3.19 -1.21 -18.55
N LEU A 227 -4.17 -1.79 -17.87
CA LEU A 227 -4.02 -3.09 -17.21
C LEU A 227 -3.90 -4.19 -18.28
N MET A 228 -2.92 -5.08 -18.08
CA MET A 228 -2.69 -6.21 -18.96
C MET A 228 -3.13 -7.53 -18.33
N ALA A 229 -2.87 -7.71 -17.03
CA ALA A 229 -3.23 -8.93 -16.31
C ALA A 229 -3.24 -8.73 -14.80
N TYR A 230 -4.04 -9.53 -14.13
CA TYR A 230 -3.90 -9.87 -12.72
C TYR A 230 -3.32 -11.28 -12.61
N ARG A 231 -2.32 -11.43 -11.73
CA ARG A 231 -1.63 -12.70 -11.50
C ARG A 231 -1.63 -13.04 -10.02
N TRP A 232 -1.70 -14.32 -9.73
CA TRP A 232 -1.68 -14.84 -8.36
C TRP A 232 -0.63 -15.94 -8.23
N PRO A 233 0.03 -16.08 -7.05
CA PRO A 233 0.96 -17.16 -6.86
C PRO A 233 0.34 -18.52 -7.21
N ALA A 234 1.07 -19.35 -7.93
CA ALA A 234 0.71 -20.75 -8.00
C ALA A 234 0.76 -21.30 -6.56
N THR A 235 -0.29 -21.98 -6.13
CA THR A 235 -0.22 -22.78 -4.90
C THR A 235 0.89 -23.79 -5.09
N SER A 236 1.90 -23.79 -4.20
CA SER A 236 2.83 -24.91 -4.18
C SER A 236 2.03 -26.20 -3.98
N PRO A 237 2.34 -27.25 -4.74
CA PRO A 237 1.69 -28.54 -4.56
C PRO A 237 1.89 -29.09 -3.17
#